data_deb8e58f0dd99ab58ca6f675c468af18
#
_entry.id   deb8e58f0dd99ab58ca6f675c468af18
#
_cell.length_a   1.000
_cell.length_b   1.000
_cell.length_c   1.000
_cell.angle_alpha   90.00
_cell.angle_beta   90.00
_cell.angle_gamma   90.00
#
_symmetry.space_group_name_H-M   'P 1'
#
loop_
_entity.id
_entity.type
_entity.pdbx_description
1 polymer ?
#
loop_
_entity_poly.entity_id
_entity_poly.type
_entity_poly.pdbx_seq_one_letter_code
_entity_poly.pdbx_strand_id
1 'polypeptide(L)'
;YYNHNIDTAADNYANIITTREYGDRIDTLEQVREAGLHVCCGGIVGMGETRNARAKLIAQLANMDPYPESVPINLLVRVPGTPLADAPALDPFEFVRTIAVARIAMPASV
;
A
#
# COMPACT_ATOMS: atom_id res chain seq x y z
N TYR A 1 -4.93 -8.34 -15.07
CA TYR A 1 -4.53 -7.52 -13.90
C TYR A 1 -3.33 -6.66 -14.23
N TYR A 2 -3.37 -5.44 -13.80
CA TYR A 2 -2.22 -4.54 -13.82
C TYR A 2 -1.79 -4.26 -12.37
N ASN A 3 -0.53 -4.53 -12.05
CA ASN A 3 0.00 -4.30 -10.71
C ASN A 3 0.64 -2.91 -10.62
N HIS A 4 0.11 -2.08 -9.74
CA HIS A 4 0.67 -0.76 -9.45
C HIS A 4 0.36 -0.36 -8.01
N ASN A 5 1.28 -0.65 -7.11
CA ASN A 5 1.11 -0.36 -5.69
C ASN A 5 1.21 1.14 -5.40
N ILE A 6 0.45 1.61 -4.40
CA ILE A 6 0.61 2.96 -3.83
C ILE A 6 1.69 3.02 -2.74
N ASP A 7 2.23 1.87 -2.39
CA ASP A 7 3.34 1.62 -1.47
C ASP A 7 3.05 1.99 -0.01
N THR A 8 2.63 3.22 0.27
CA THR A 8 2.32 3.72 1.62
C THR A 8 1.22 4.79 1.55
N ALA A 9 0.80 5.32 2.71
CA ALA A 9 -0.17 6.42 2.77
C ALA A 9 0.39 7.71 2.13
N ALA A 10 -0.49 8.56 1.59
CA ALA A 10 -0.13 9.79 0.89
C ALA A 10 0.77 10.71 1.72
N ASP A 11 0.47 10.88 3.01
CA ASP A 11 1.23 11.74 3.92
C ASP A 11 2.59 11.16 4.35
N ASN A 12 2.82 9.87 4.10
CA ASN A 12 4.11 9.20 4.35
C ASN A 12 4.92 8.98 3.07
N TYR A 13 4.31 9.16 1.90
CA TYR A 13 4.91 8.79 0.62
C TYR A 13 6.25 9.52 0.35
N ALA A 14 6.29 10.84 0.56
CA ALA A 14 7.49 11.64 0.34
C ALA A 14 8.65 11.32 1.30
N ASN A 15 8.35 10.68 2.43
CA ASN A 15 9.39 10.23 3.37
C ASN A 15 10.13 8.97 2.87
N ILE A 16 9.51 8.21 1.96
CA ILE A 16 10.01 6.93 1.46
C ILE A 16 10.47 7.05 0.01
N ILE A 17 9.68 7.71 -0.84
CA ILE A 17 9.90 7.80 -2.28
C ILE A 17 10.21 9.26 -2.65
N THR A 18 11.40 9.48 -3.23
CA THR A 18 11.89 10.82 -3.57
C THR A 18 11.93 11.09 -5.08
N THR A 19 11.63 10.09 -5.90
CA THR A 19 11.73 10.15 -7.37
C THR A 19 10.39 10.33 -8.07
N ARG A 20 9.28 10.27 -7.35
CA ARG A 20 7.90 10.40 -7.85
C ARG A 20 7.02 11.02 -6.79
N GLU A 21 5.88 11.55 -7.22
CA GLU A 21 4.83 12.02 -6.33
C GLU A 21 3.75 10.94 -6.12
N TYR A 22 3.02 11.04 -5.03
CA TYR A 22 1.92 10.11 -4.74
C TYR A 22 0.81 10.19 -5.81
N GLY A 23 0.54 11.39 -6.31
CA GLY A 23 -0.43 11.62 -7.39
C GLY A 23 -0.15 10.81 -8.63
N ASP A 24 1.12 10.65 -9.03
CA ASP A 24 1.51 9.86 -10.20
C ASP A 24 1.02 8.40 -10.10
N ARG A 25 0.97 7.86 -8.87
CA ARG A 25 0.47 6.51 -8.62
C ARG A 25 -1.04 6.42 -8.84
N ILE A 26 -1.77 7.41 -8.34
CA ILE A 26 -3.23 7.48 -8.47
C ILE A 26 -3.62 7.67 -9.93
N ASP A 27 -3.00 8.62 -10.63
CA ASP A 27 -3.26 8.88 -12.06
C ASP A 27 -3.03 7.62 -12.91
N THR A 28 -1.97 6.86 -12.60
CA THR A 28 -1.71 5.58 -13.29
C THR A 28 -2.84 4.57 -13.06
N LEU A 29 -3.34 4.46 -11.83
CA LEU A 29 -4.42 3.54 -11.50
C LEU A 29 -5.74 3.92 -12.19
N GLU A 30 -6.03 5.22 -12.31
CA GLU A 30 -7.18 5.72 -13.06
C GLU A 30 -7.08 5.34 -14.54
N GLN A 31 -5.94 5.57 -15.18
CA GLN A 31 -5.69 5.18 -16.56
C GLN A 31 -5.85 3.66 -16.77
N VAL A 32 -5.39 2.85 -15.83
CA VAL A 32 -5.56 1.38 -15.87
C VAL A 32 -7.05 1.01 -15.84
N ARG A 33 -7.83 1.69 -15.01
CA ARG A 33 -9.29 1.49 -14.94
C ARG A 33 -9.99 1.91 -16.25
N GLU A 34 -9.64 3.08 -16.78
CA GLU A 34 -10.17 3.57 -18.07
C GLU A 34 -9.87 2.59 -19.22
N ALA A 35 -8.71 1.92 -19.17
CA ALA A 35 -8.35 0.87 -20.12
C ALA A 35 -9.11 -0.46 -19.91
N GLY A 36 -10.02 -0.54 -18.92
CA GLY A 36 -10.82 -1.75 -18.65
C GLY A 36 -10.04 -2.89 -18.00
N LEU A 37 -8.89 -2.61 -17.40
CA LEU A 37 -8.06 -3.60 -16.73
C LEU A 37 -8.40 -3.73 -15.25
N HIS A 38 -8.30 -4.95 -14.73
CA HIS A 38 -8.35 -5.20 -13.29
C HIS A 38 -7.08 -4.69 -12.60
N VAL A 39 -7.25 -4.15 -11.41
CA VAL A 39 -6.17 -3.56 -10.61
C VAL A 39 -5.70 -4.51 -9.51
N CYS A 40 -4.38 -4.67 -9.42
CA CYS A 40 -3.70 -5.20 -8.26
C CYS A 40 -2.93 -4.05 -7.62
N CYS A 41 -3.39 -3.57 -6.48
CA CYS A 41 -2.81 -2.39 -5.81
C CYS A 41 -2.82 -2.57 -4.30
N GLY A 42 -1.68 -2.40 -3.69
CA GLY A 42 -1.50 -2.52 -2.25
C GLY A 42 -0.34 -1.67 -1.75
N GLY A 43 0.31 -2.13 -0.68
CA GLY A 43 1.41 -1.40 -0.09
C GLY A 43 2.36 -2.26 0.72
N ILE A 44 3.35 -1.58 1.28
CA ILE A 44 4.41 -2.15 2.09
C ILE A 44 4.29 -1.59 3.51
N VAL A 45 4.35 -2.44 4.51
CA VAL A 45 4.35 -2.07 5.93
C VAL A 45 5.66 -2.48 6.59
N GLY A 46 5.99 -1.86 7.71
CA GLY A 46 7.28 -2.08 8.38
C GLY A 46 8.39 -1.16 7.88
N MET A 47 8.05 -0.05 7.22
CA MET A 47 8.99 0.98 6.76
C MET A 47 9.20 2.10 7.79
N GLY A 48 8.81 1.90 9.05
CA GLY A 48 8.85 2.91 10.11
C GLY A 48 7.58 3.74 10.23
N GLU A 49 6.54 3.42 9.47
CA GLU A 49 5.25 4.10 9.49
C GLU A 49 4.47 3.84 10.79
N THR A 50 3.57 4.74 11.14
CA THR A 50 2.67 4.61 12.28
C THR A 50 1.47 3.70 11.96
N ARG A 51 0.77 3.23 13.01
CA ARG A 51 -0.52 2.53 12.84
C ARG A 51 -1.54 3.39 12.09
N ASN A 52 -1.56 4.70 12.35
CA ASN A 52 -2.43 5.63 11.64
C ASN A 52 -2.11 5.70 10.15
N ALA A 53 -0.84 5.69 9.77
CA ALA A 53 -0.44 5.65 8.36
C ALA A 53 -0.88 4.33 7.68
N ARG A 54 -0.79 3.18 8.37
CA ARG A 54 -1.34 1.90 7.85
C ARG A 54 -2.86 1.96 7.68
N ALA A 55 -3.58 2.56 8.63
CA ALA A 55 -5.03 2.76 8.51
C ALA A 55 -5.39 3.65 7.32
N LYS A 56 -4.64 4.73 7.09
CA LYS A 56 -4.82 5.62 5.92
C LYS A 56 -4.53 4.91 4.60
N LEU A 57 -3.52 4.04 4.54
CA LEU A 57 -3.26 3.21 3.37
C LEU A 57 -4.47 2.34 3.02
N ILE A 58 -5.03 1.63 4.01
CA ILE A 58 -6.21 0.79 3.80
C ILE A 58 -7.43 1.65 3.41
N ALA A 59 -7.64 2.78 4.06
CA ALA A 59 -8.73 3.69 3.73
C ALA A 59 -8.63 4.23 2.30
N GLN A 60 -7.44 4.57 1.84
CA GLN A 60 -7.21 5.02 0.46
C GLN A 60 -7.59 3.93 -0.54
N LEU A 61 -7.15 2.68 -0.31
CA LEU A 61 -7.48 1.55 -1.18
C LEU A 61 -8.99 1.25 -1.18
N ALA A 62 -9.60 1.23 -0.01
CA ALA A 62 -11.02 0.91 0.16
C ALA A 62 -11.97 1.99 -0.41
N ASN A 63 -11.50 3.24 -0.52
CA ASN A 63 -12.27 4.35 -1.08
C ASN A 63 -12.10 4.52 -2.61
N MET A 64 -11.28 3.71 -3.25
CA MET A 64 -11.29 3.63 -4.71
C MET A 64 -12.62 3.05 -5.20
N ASP A 65 -13.17 3.54 -6.31
CA ASP A 65 -14.44 3.07 -6.87
C ASP A 65 -14.25 2.56 -8.31
N PRO A 66 -14.25 1.24 -8.54
CA PRO A 66 -14.24 0.17 -7.51
C PRO A 66 -12.88 0.08 -6.78
N TYR A 67 -12.88 -0.45 -5.57
CA TYR A 67 -11.62 -0.77 -4.90
C TYR A 67 -10.87 -1.90 -5.64
N PRO A 68 -9.53 -2.05 -5.44
CA PRO A 68 -8.74 -3.02 -6.21
C PRO A 68 -9.23 -4.45 -6.04
N GLU A 69 -9.21 -5.22 -7.12
CA GLU A 69 -9.57 -6.64 -7.12
C GLU A 69 -8.54 -7.51 -6.38
N SER A 70 -7.30 -7.04 -6.30
CA SER A 70 -6.22 -7.69 -5.55
C SER A 70 -5.46 -6.66 -4.73
N VAL A 71 -5.27 -6.94 -3.43
CA VAL A 71 -4.62 -6.01 -2.49
C VAL A 71 -3.47 -6.70 -1.76
N PRO A 72 -2.27 -6.74 -2.36
CA PRO A 72 -1.09 -7.27 -1.69
C PRO A 72 -0.65 -6.33 -0.55
N ILE A 73 -0.51 -6.87 0.66
CA ILE A 73 0.10 -6.19 1.80
C ILE A 73 1.39 -6.91 2.13
N ASN A 74 2.50 -6.24 1.83
CA ASN A 74 3.83 -6.82 1.98
C ASN A 74 4.51 -6.31 3.25
N LEU A 75 5.20 -7.20 3.95
CA LEU A 75 6.10 -6.80 5.02
C LEU A 75 7.48 -6.47 4.45
N LEU A 76 8.05 -5.34 4.84
CA LEU A 76 9.39 -4.95 4.41
C LEU A 76 10.43 -6.02 4.75
N VAL A 77 11.18 -6.45 3.76
CA VAL A 77 12.40 -7.22 3.95
C VAL A 77 13.57 -6.24 4.01
N ARG A 78 14.22 -6.14 5.17
CA ARG A 78 15.36 -5.24 5.38
C ARG A 78 16.61 -5.81 4.72
N VAL A 79 17.18 -5.06 3.78
CA VAL A 79 18.37 -5.48 3.05
C VAL A 79 19.54 -4.57 3.43
N PRO A 80 20.68 -5.12 3.89
CA PRO A 80 21.87 -4.33 4.19
C PRO A 80 22.29 -3.44 3.03
N GLY A 81 22.70 -2.21 3.32
CA GLY A 81 23.13 -1.24 2.30
C GLY A 81 21.98 -0.46 1.64
N THR A 82 20.73 -0.68 2.04
CA THR A 82 19.58 0.11 1.59
C THR A 82 19.19 1.16 2.64
N PRO A 83 18.47 2.24 2.25
CA PRO A 83 18.04 3.28 3.19
C PRO A 83 17.16 2.78 4.34
N LEU A 84 16.45 1.68 4.15
CA LEU A 84 15.56 1.07 5.16
C LEU A 84 16.16 -0.16 5.85
N ALA A 85 17.47 -0.38 5.72
CA ALA A 85 18.15 -1.52 6.36
C ALA A 85 17.95 -1.57 7.88
N ASP A 86 17.92 -0.41 8.53
CA ASP A 86 17.79 -0.24 9.98
C ASP A 86 16.36 0.13 10.41
N ALA A 87 15.38 0.03 9.54
CA ALA A 87 13.98 0.27 9.89
C ALA A 87 13.55 -0.63 11.07
N PRO A 88 12.76 -0.11 12.04
CA PRO A 88 12.29 -0.93 13.17
C PRO A 88 11.46 -2.11 12.66
N ALA A 89 11.64 -3.27 13.29
CA ALA A 89 10.82 -4.43 12.99
C ALA A 89 9.36 -4.15 13.35
N LEU A 90 8.44 -4.43 12.43
CA LEU A 90 7.02 -4.38 12.72
C LEU A 90 6.63 -5.60 13.56
N ASP A 91 5.83 -5.37 14.61
CA ASP A 91 5.23 -6.45 15.39
C ASP A 91 4.39 -7.36 14.45
N PRO A 92 4.61 -8.69 14.46
CA PRO A 92 3.83 -9.62 13.64
C PRO A 92 2.32 -9.50 13.83
N PHE A 93 1.84 -9.19 15.02
CA PHE A 93 0.41 -8.96 15.27
C PHE A 93 -0.11 -7.69 14.60
N GLU A 94 0.72 -6.65 14.49
CA GLU A 94 0.36 -5.45 13.72
C GLU A 94 0.26 -5.75 12.22
N PHE A 95 1.11 -6.63 11.70
CA PHE A 95 1.02 -7.09 10.32
C PHE A 95 -0.28 -7.87 10.07
N VAL A 96 -0.57 -8.86 10.92
CA VAL A 96 -1.81 -9.64 10.83
C VAL A 96 -3.05 -8.75 10.97
N ARG A 97 -3.03 -7.80 11.91
CA ARG A 97 -4.12 -6.83 12.11
C ARG A 97 -4.35 -5.99 10.86
N THR A 98 -3.29 -5.53 10.20
CA THR A 98 -3.38 -4.75 8.97
C THR A 98 -4.09 -5.54 7.87
N ILE A 99 -3.71 -6.81 7.67
CA ILE A 99 -4.36 -7.70 6.69
C ILE A 99 -5.82 -7.94 7.06
N ALA A 100 -6.12 -8.19 8.34
CA ALA A 100 -7.49 -8.44 8.80
C ALA A 100 -8.41 -7.23 8.56
N VAL A 101 -7.92 -6.01 8.85
CA VAL A 101 -8.68 -4.77 8.59
C VAL A 101 -8.87 -4.54 7.09
N ALA A 102 -7.85 -4.79 6.28
CA ALA A 102 -7.98 -4.71 4.82
C ALA A 102 -9.04 -5.69 4.29
N ARG A 103 -9.06 -6.94 4.79
CA ARG A 103 -10.08 -7.94 4.43
C ARG A 103 -11.50 -7.49 4.79
N ILE A 104 -11.68 -6.83 5.94
CA ILE A 104 -13.00 -6.31 6.36
C ILE A 104 -13.42 -5.14 5.47
N ALA A 105 -12.49 -4.24 5.15
CA ALA A 105 -12.76 -3.04 4.36
C ALA A 105 -13.00 -3.35 2.87
N MET A 106 -12.35 -4.39 2.35
CA MET A 106 -12.40 -4.80 0.93
C MET A 106 -12.67 -6.31 0.82
N PRO A 107 -13.89 -6.76 1.17
CA PRO A 107 -14.17 -8.21 1.32
C PRO A 107 -14.10 -9.00 0.01
N ALA A 108 -14.30 -8.35 -1.15
CA ALA A 108 -14.24 -9.00 -2.46
C ALA A 108 -12.83 -9.05 -3.08
N SER A 109 -11.85 -8.31 -2.51
CA SER A 109 -10.46 -8.36 -2.98
C SER A 109 -9.78 -9.70 -2.62
N VAL A 110 -8.81 -10.10 -3.40
CA VAL A 110 -7.90 -11.22 -3.12
C VAL A 110 -6.53 -10.72 -2.70
#